data_3a11e442f63761e662838f0f9f2b4b26
#
_entry.id   3a11e442f63761e662838f0f9f2b4b26
#
_cell.length_a   1.000
_cell.length_b   1.000
_cell.length_c   1.000
_cell.angle_alpha   90.00
_cell.angle_beta   90.00
_cell.angle_gamma   90.00
#
_symmetry.space_group_name_H-M   'P 1'
#
loop_
_entity.id
_entity.type
_entity.pdbx_description
1 polymer ?
#
loop_
_entity_poly.entity_id
_entity_poly.type
_entity_poly.pdbx_seq_one_letter_code
_entity_poly.pdbx_strand_id
1 'polypeptide(L)'
;MTAPEQQIYVIRHGETEWSLSGQHTGVTDIHLTENGRNLAKLLHPVLSKESFALVLTSPLRRAKETCKLSGLGDQAEVDSNLMEWNYGDYEGLTPNEIHKKTPGWLLFTDGAPGGEAPEQVGERADQVIKRVRAVKG
;
A
#
# COMPACT_ATOMS: atom_id res chain seq x y z
N MET A 1 13.39 32.87 8.59
CA MET A 1 13.41 31.76 7.62
C MET A 1 12.65 30.58 8.19
N THR A 2 11.62 30.17 7.49
CA THR A 2 10.93 28.90 7.78
C THR A 2 11.73 27.77 7.16
N ALA A 3 11.87 26.65 7.87
CA ALA A 3 12.41 25.43 7.27
C ALA A 3 11.52 25.01 6.09
N PRO A 4 12.08 24.44 5.01
CA PRO A 4 11.26 23.93 3.92
C PRO A 4 10.29 22.89 4.47
N GLU A 5 9.03 22.96 4.03
CA GLU A 5 8.03 21.98 4.40
C GLU A 5 8.38 20.62 3.81
N GLN A 6 8.30 19.60 4.62
CA GLN A 6 8.48 18.22 4.16
C GLN A 6 7.33 17.84 3.24
N GLN A 7 7.66 17.31 2.06
CA GLN A 7 6.69 16.80 1.11
C GLN A 7 6.69 15.27 1.12
N ILE A 8 5.52 14.69 1.16
CA ILE A 8 5.33 13.24 1.17
C ILE A 8 4.51 12.85 -0.06
N TYR A 9 5.06 11.94 -0.86
CA TYR A 9 4.37 11.34 -1.99
C TYR A 9 3.87 9.96 -1.58
N VAL A 10 2.57 9.73 -1.72
CA VAL A 10 1.96 8.43 -1.45
C VAL A 10 1.48 7.84 -2.77
N ILE A 11 1.97 6.64 -3.09
CA ILE A 11 1.66 5.98 -4.35
C ILE A 11 1.00 4.64 -4.06
N ARG A 12 -0.16 4.43 -4.66
CA ARG A 12 -0.85 3.15 -4.64
C ARG A 12 -0.29 2.25 -5.74
N HIS A 13 -0.19 0.94 -5.46
CA HIS A 13 0.19 -0.03 -6.47
C HIS A 13 -0.79 -0.06 -7.66
N GLY A 14 -0.33 -0.57 -8.80
CA GLY A 14 -1.14 -0.71 -10.01
C GLY A 14 -2.19 -1.82 -9.92
N GLU A 15 -2.89 -2.03 -11.03
CA GLU A 15 -3.96 -3.00 -11.16
C GLU A 15 -3.49 -4.43 -10.91
N THR A 16 -4.30 -5.20 -10.19
CA THR A 16 -4.15 -6.65 -9.99
C THR A 16 -5.46 -7.34 -10.41
N GLU A 17 -5.44 -8.67 -10.58
CA GLU A 17 -6.67 -9.42 -10.88
C GLU A 17 -7.72 -9.24 -9.78
N TRP A 18 -7.31 -9.22 -8.51
CA TRP A 18 -8.23 -9.02 -7.41
C TRP A 18 -8.75 -7.58 -7.30
N SER A 19 -7.97 -6.58 -7.71
CA SER A 19 -8.50 -5.20 -7.77
C SER A 19 -9.56 -5.05 -8.86
N LEU A 20 -9.44 -5.81 -9.96
CA LEU A 20 -10.45 -5.85 -11.01
C LEU A 20 -11.73 -6.56 -10.57
N SER A 21 -11.61 -7.66 -9.84
CA SER A 21 -12.77 -8.44 -9.38
C SER A 21 -13.42 -7.88 -8.11
N GLY A 22 -12.77 -6.91 -7.45
CA GLY A 22 -13.26 -6.34 -6.20
C GLY A 22 -12.99 -7.18 -4.96
N GLN A 23 -12.13 -8.20 -5.08
CA GLN A 23 -11.74 -9.04 -3.95
C GLN A 23 -10.77 -8.29 -3.03
N HIS A 24 -10.96 -8.43 -1.72
CA HIS A 24 -10.07 -7.81 -0.74
C HIS A 24 -8.68 -8.41 -0.83
N THR A 25 -7.69 -7.55 -1.02
CA THR A 25 -6.28 -7.93 -1.15
C THR A 25 -5.47 -7.29 -0.03
N GLY A 26 -5.11 -8.08 0.95
CA GLY A 26 -4.27 -7.63 2.06
C GLY A 26 -2.87 -8.22 1.95
N VAL A 27 -2.56 -9.17 2.81
CA VAL A 27 -1.25 -9.83 2.85
C VAL A 27 -1.06 -10.88 1.75
N THR A 28 -2.12 -11.26 1.03
CA THR A 28 -2.00 -12.18 -0.11
C THR A 28 -1.16 -11.52 -1.20
N ASP A 29 -0.11 -12.19 -1.64
CA ASP A 29 0.92 -11.61 -2.50
C ASP A 29 0.55 -11.71 -4.00
N ILE A 30 -0.52 -11.00 -4.37
CA ILE A 30 -0.99 -10.93 -5.76
C ILE A 30 -0.10 -9.98 -6.55
N HIS A 31 0.36 -10.41 -7.72
CA HIS A 31 1.17 -9.59 -8.62
C HIS A 31 0.33 -8.66 -9.49
N LEU A 32 0.99 -7.68 -10.11
CA LEU A 32 0.34 -6.75 -11.05
C LEU A 32 -0.10 -7.47 -12.33
N THR A 33 -1.18 -6.99 -12.93
CA THR A 33 -1.54 -7.34 -14.31
C THR A 33 -0.59 -6.61 -15.27
N GLU A 34 -0.62 -6.99 -16.55
CA GLU A 34 0.13 -6.26 -17.58
C GLU A 34 -0.29 -4.79 -17.63
N ASN A 35 -1.59 -4.52 -17.56
CA ASN A 35 -2.10 -3.14 -17.52
C ASN A 35 -1.59 -2.40 -16.27
N GLY A 36 -1.56 -3.07 -15.11
CA GLY A 36 -1.00 -2.50 -13.89
C GLY A 36 0.48 -2.13 -14.03
N ARG A 37 1.27 -2.95 -14.68
CA ARG A 37 2.66 -2.67 -14.99
C ARG A 37 2.81 -1.47 -15.92
N ASN A 38 2.03 -1.42 -16.98
CA ASN A 38 2.07 -0.32 -17.95
C ASN A 38 1.72 1.02 -17.29
N LEU A 39 0.71 1.05 -16.43
CA LEU A 39 0.33 2.25 -15.70
C LEU A 39 1.40 2.68 -14.69
N ALA A 40 2.05 1.73 -14.02
CA ALA A 40 3.15 2.03 -13.11
C ALA A 40 4.33 2.70 -13.83
N LYS A 41 4.64 2.27 -15.05
CA LYS A 41 5.69 2.88 -15.88
C LYS A 41 5.40 4.35 -16.20
N LEU A 42 4.14 4.75 -16.26
CA LEU A 42 3.76 6.15 -16.54
C LEU A 42 4.14 7.09 -15.39
N LEU A 43 4.37 6.57 -14.20
CA LEU A 43 4.84 7.36 -13.05
C LEU A 43 6.31 7.76 -13.19
N HIS A 44 7.09 7.02 -13.95
CA HIS A 44 8.53 7.25 -14.07
C HIS A 44 8.88 8.68 -14.53
N PRO A 45 8.30 9.22 -15.61
CA PRO A 45 8.61 10.58 -16.05
C PRO A 45 8.23 11.65 -15.01
N VAL A 46 7.19 11.40 -14.22
CA VAL A 46 6.73 12.33 -13.19
C VAL A 46 7.66 12.30 -11.98
N LEU A 47 7.96 11.11 -11.47
CA LEU A 47 8.77 10.94 -10.27
C LEU A 47 10.26 11.21 -10.51
N SER A 48 10.76 11.03 -11.73
CA SER A 48 12.16 11.32 -12.07
C SER A 48 12.52 12.81 -12.00
N LYS A 49 11.53 13.68 -11.97
CA LYS A 49 11.73 15.13 -11.79
C LYS A 49 12.00 15.51 -10.33
N GLU A 50 11.73 14.61 -9.42
CA GLU A 50 11.89 14.84 -7.98
C GLU A 50 13.11 14.10 -7.45
N SER A 51 13.67 14.64 -6.37
CA SER A 51 14.74 14.00 -5.62
C SER A 51 14.21 13.64 -4.24
N PHE A 52 14.24 12.36 -3.89
CA PHE A 52 13.70 11.88 -2.62
C PHE A 52 14.80 11.53 -1.64
N ALA A 53 14.69 12.05 -0.41
CA ALA A 53 15.61 11.71 0.68
C ALA A 53 15.36 10.29 1.23
N LEU A 54 14.14 9.79 1.09
CA LEU A 54 13.75 8.45 1.53
C LEU A 54 12.67 7.91 0.60
N VAL A 55 12.84 6.66 0.18
CA VAL A 55 11.82 5.91 -0.57
C VAL A 55 11.53 4.62 0.18
N LEU A 56 10.28 4.40 0.51
CA LEU A 56 9.82 3.19 1.20
C LEU A 56 8.85 2.41 0.33
N THR A 57 8.91 1.10 0.42
CA THR A 57 7.97 0.20 -0.25
C THR A 57 7.50 -0.91 0.69
N SER A 58 6.25 -1.33 0.53
CA SER A 58 5.75 -2.56 1.12
C SER A 58 6.54 -3.75 0.58
N PRO A 59 6.68 -4.84 1.36
CA PRO A 59 7.34 -6.06 0.88
C PRO A 59 6.54 -6.85 -0.15
N LEU A 60 5.25 -6.55 -0.34
CA LEU A 60 4.40 -7.28 -1.27
C LEU A 60 4.76 -6.96 -2.73
N ARG A 61 4.68 -7.99 -3.59
CA ARG A 61 5.13 -7.93 -4.99
C ARG A 61 4.50 -6.79 -5.76
N ARG A 62 3.18 -6.58 -5.62
CA ARG A 62 2.47 -5.50 -6.33
C ARG A 62 3.02 -4.12 -6.00
N ALA A 63 3.40 -3.89 -4.75
CA ALA A 63 3.99 -2.62 -4.32
C ALA A 63 5.44 -2.48 -4.79
N LYS A 64 6.25 -3.52 -4.59
CA LYS A 64 7.66 -3.53 -5.01
C LYS A 64 7.80 -3.37 -6.52
N GLU A 65 6.97 -4.03 -7.29
CA GLU A 65 7.00 -3.94 -8.75
C GLU A 65 6.55 -2.55 -9.22
N THR A 66 5.52 -1.99 -8.61
CA THR A 66 5.11 -0.61 -8.89
C THR A 66 6.25 0.37 -8.62
N CYS A 67 6.94 0.22 -7.50
CA CYS A 67 8.08 1.04 -7.13
C CYS A 67 9.21 0.92 -8.16
N LYS A 68 9.56 -0.29 -8.54
CA LYS A 68 10.61 -0.56 -9.55
C LYS A 68 10.27 0.06 -10.90
N LEU A 69 9.05 -0.15 -11.39
CA LEU A 69 8.61 0.35 -12.70
C LEU A 69 8.48 1.87 -12.72
N SER A 70 8.22 2.48 -11.58
CA SER A 70 8.21 3.94 -11.45
C SER A 70 9.61 4.57 -11.40
N GLY A 71 10.66 3.75 -11.41
CA GLY A 71 12.06 4.20 -11.45
C GLY A 71 12.73 4.37 -10.08
N LEU A 72 12.06 4.02 -8.99
CA LEU A 72 12.56 4.21 -7.62
C LEU A 72 13.05 2.93 -6.96
N GLY A 73 13.06 1.80 -7.67
CA GLY A 73 13.38 0.50 -7.10
C GLY A 73 14.77 0.41 -6.47
N ASP A 74 15.77 1.00 -7.10
CA ASP A 74 17.16 0.95 -6.60
C ASP A 74 17.35 1.73 -5.29
N GLN A 75 16.55 2.76 -5.07
CA GLN A 75 16.60 3.61 -3.90
C GLN A 75 15.70 3.10 -2.77
N ALA A 76 14.75 2.24 -3.06
CA ALA A 76 13.70 1.84 -2.14
C ALA A 76 14.20 0.95 -1.01
N GLU A 77 13.75 1.24 0.18
CA GLU A 77 13.88 0.38 1.35
C GLU A 77 12.54 -0.29 1.64
N VAL A 78 12.56 -1.58 1.97
CA VAL A 78 11.36 -2.33 2.34
C VAL A 78 10.99 -2.00 3.79
N ASP A 79 9.73 -1.63 4.01
CA ASP A 79 9.17 -1.42 5.33
C ASP A 79 7.90 -2.23 5.48
N SER A 80 7.94 -3.25 6.34
CA SER A 80 6.81 -4.15 6.58
C SER A 80 5.58 -3.44 7.15
N ASN A 81 5.76 -2.28 7.79
CA ASN A 81 4.65 -1.48 8.29
C ASN A 81 3.81 -0.84 7.19
N LEU A 82 4.29 -0.86 5.95
CA LEU A 82 3.55 -0.40 4.78
C LEU A 82 2.67 -1.49 4.15
N MET A 83 2.65 -2.69 4.71
CA MET A 83 1.76 -3.74 4.20
C MET A 83 0.30 -3.28 4.29
N GLU A 84 -0.49 -3.74 3.33
CA GLU A 84 -1.93 -3.55 3.34
C GLU A 84 -2.53 -4.24 4.57
N TRP A 85 -3.74 -3.85 4.92
CA TRP A 85 -4.53 -4.46 5.98
C TRP A 85 -4.57 -5.98 5.80
N ASN A 86 -4.22 -6.71 6.85
CA ASN A 86 -4.40 -8.16 6.84
C ASN A 86 -5.89 -8.47 7.02
N TYR A 87 -6.54 -8.89 5.96
CA TYR A 87 -7.96 -9.20 5.96
C TYR A 87 -8.30 -10.59 6.52
N GLY A 88 -7.29 -11.39 6.88
CA GLY A 88 -7.50 -12.69 7.51
C GLY A 88 -8.46 -13.57 6.70
N ASP A 89 -9.56 -13.98 7.34
CA ASP A 89 -10.58 -14.83 6.72
C ASP A 89 -11.29 -14.16 5.53
N TYR A 90 -11.17 -12.84 5.39
CA TYR A 90 -11.81 -12.10 4.31
C TYR A 90 -10.87 -11.83 3.12
N GLU A 91 -9.63 -12.32 3.17
CA GLU A 91 -8.73 -12.27 2.01
C GLU A 91 -9.38 -12.97 0.82
N GLY A 92 -9.40 -12.31 -0.33
CA GLY A 92 -9.97 -12.86 -1.57
C GLY A 92 -11.49 -12.81 -1.66
N LEU A 93 -12.17 -12.27 -0.68
CA LEU A 93 -13.64 -12.12 -0.72
C LEU A 93 -14.04 -10.72 -1.21
N THR A 94 -15.14 -10.65 -1.96
CA THR A 94 -15.74 -9.38 -2.35
C THR A 94 -16.57 -8.79 -1.20
N PRO A 95 -16.86 -7.47 -1.22
CA PRO A 95 -17.76 -6.86 -0.23
C PRO A 95 -19.10 -7.58 -0.12
N ASN A 96 -19.69 -8.00 -1.25
CA ASN A 96 -20.96 -8.72 -1.25
C ASN A 96 -20.86 -10.06 -0.53
N GLU A 97 -19.79 -10.81 -0.76
CA GLU A 97 -19.56 -12.10 -0.10
C GLU A 97 -19.39 -11.93 1.41
N ILE A 98 -18.68 -10.89 1.83
CA ILE A 98 -18.50 -10.58 3.25
C ILE A 98 -19.81 -10.19 3.89
N HIS A 99 -20.59 -9.32 3.26
CA HIS A 99 -21.89 -8.87 3.80
C HIS A 99 -22.93 -9.98 3.88
N LYS A 100 -22.81 -11.01 3.03
CA LYS A 100 -23.63 -12.22 3.17
C LYS A 100 -23.31 -13.00 4.44
N LYS A 101 -22.04 -13.06 4.82
CA LYS A 101 -21.59 -13.75 6.04
C LYS A 101 -21.82 -12.89 7.28
N THR A 102 -21.53 -11.60 7.17
CA THR A 102 -21.58 -10.64 8.29
C THR A 102 -22.27 -9.36 7.82
N PRO A 103 -23.62 -9.33 7.85
CA PRO A 103 -24.38 -8.12 7.52
C PRO A 103 -23.96 -6.95 8.41
N GLY A 104 -23.76 -5.79 7.80
CA GLY A 104 -23.36 -4.58 8.52
C GLY A 104 -21.87 -4.48 8.86
N TRP A 105 -21.05 -5.41 8.37
CA TRP A 105 -19.60 -5.35 8.59
C TRP A 105 -18.99 -4.07 8.03
N LEU A 106 -18.16 -3.41 8.84
CA LEU A 106 -17.41 -2.23 8.49
C LEU A 106 -15.94 -2.42 8.91
N LEU A 107 -15.03 -2.35 7.95
CA LEU A 107 -13.61 -2.62 8.17
C LEU A 107 -13.01 -1.74 9.29
N PHE A 108 -13.25 -0.44 9.24
CA PHE A 108 -12.64 0.50 10.18
C PHE A 108 -13.22 0.43 11.60
N THR A 109 -14.33 -0.28 11.77
CA THR A 109 -14.97 -0.50 13.07
C THR A 109 -14.70 -1.90 13.59
N ASP A 110 -14.89 -2.90 12.72
CA ASP A 110 -14.94 -4.31 13.13
C ASP A 110 -13.61 -5.04 12.90
N GLY A 111 -12.76 -4.50 12.03
CA GLY A 111 -11.55 -5.21 11.62
C GLY A 111 -11.85 -6.43 10.79
N ALA A 112 -10.88 -7.32 10.64
CA ALA A 112 -11.01 -8.54 9.86
C ALA A 112 -10.77 -9.77 10.75
N PRO A 113 -11.71 -10.74 10.77
CA PRO A 113 -11.55 -11.96 11.58
C PRO A 113 -10.33 -12.76 11.11
N GLY A 114 -9.50 -13.18 12.06
CA GLY A 114 -8.24 -13.87 11.76
C GLY A 114 -7.15 -12.96 11.17
N GLY A 115 -7.44 -11.68 11.01
CA GLY A 115 -6.52 -10.67 10.50
C GLY A 115 -6.28 -9.54 11.48
N GLU A 116 -6.16 -8.32 10.98
CA GLU A 116 -5.85 -7.16 11.81
C GLU A 116 -7.09 -6.39 12.26
N ALA A 117 -7.03 -5.92 13.51
CA ALA A 117 -7.98 -4.92 14.02
C ALA A 117 -7.55 -3.50 13.58
N PRO A 118 -8.47 -2.51 13.57
CA PRO A 118 -8.15 -1.14 13.21
C PRO A 118 -6.96 -0.55 13.99
N GLU A 119 -6.87 -0.85 15.28
CA GLU A 119 -5.80 -0.34 16.15
C GLU A 119 -4.42 -0.85 15.72
N GLN A 120 -4.33 -2.09 15.27
CA GLN A 120 -3.07 -2.68 14.81
C GLN A 120 -2.57 -2.01 13.54
N VAL A 121 -3.47 -1.72 12.60
CA VAL A 121 -3.14 -0.99 11.36
C VAL A 121 -2.73 0.45 11.70
N GLY A 122 -3.43 1.09 12.63
CA GLY A 122 -3.10 2.43 13.11
C GLY A 122 -1.70 2.50 13.72
N GLU A 123 -1.31 1.53 14.53
CA GLU A 123 0.03 1.44 15.10
C GLU A 123 1.12 1.32 14.03
N ARG A 124 0.90 0.49 13.02
CA ARG A 124 1.84 0.35 11.90
C ARG A 124 1.97 1.65 11.11
N ALA A 125 0.86 2.31 10.83
CA ALA A 125 0.84 3.59 10.14
C ALA A 125 1.59 4.66 10.93
N ASP A 126 1.42 4.72 12.25
CA ASP A 126 2.11 5.65 13.12
C ASP A 126 3.63 5.44 13.09
N GLN A 127 4.10 4.20 13.02
CA GLN A 127 5.53 3.90 12.90
C GLN A 127 6.11 4.44 11.59
N VAL A 128 5.38 4.31 10.47
CA VAL A 128 5.80 4.86 9.18
C VAL A 128 5.85 6.38 9.24
N ILE A 129 4.82 7.01 9.79
CA ILE A 129 4.76 8.46 9.94
C ILE A 129 5.93 8.99 10.78
N LYS A 130 6.23 8.32 11.89
CA LYS A 130 7.35 8.67 12.74
C LYS A 130 8.68 8.56 12.01
N ARG A 131 8.88 7.50 11.23
CA ARG A 131 10.08 7.30 10.42
C ARG A 131 10.24 8.40 9.38
N VAL A 132 9.17 8.73 8.66
CA VAL A 132 9.18 9.75 7.63
C VAL A 132 9.46 11.14 8.22
N ARG A 133 8.86 11.47 9.35
CA ARG A 133 9.08 12.75 10.03
C ARG A 133 10.52 12.95 10.51
N ALA A 134 11.23 11.88 10.79
CA ALA A 134 12.62 11.93 11.23
C ALA A 134 13.59 12.23 10.09
N VAL A 135 13.17 12.16 8.83
CA VAL A 135 14.00 12.41 7.66
C VAL A 135 14.13 13.91 7.42
N LYS A 136 15.35 14.35 7.11
CA LYS A 136 15.63 15.72 6.69
C LYS A 136 15.78 15.75 5.18
N GLY A 137 14.84 16.43 4.47
CA GLY A 137 14.86 16.54 3.02
C GLY A 137 13.56 17.07 2.48
#